data_17b7f19c116ef45510947a8326483e26
#
_entry.id   17b7f19c116ef45510947a8326483e26
#
_cell.length_a   1.000
_cell.length_b   1.000
_cell.length_c   1.000
_cell.angle_alpha   90.00
_cell.angle_beta   90.00
_cell.angle_gamma   90.00
#
_symmetry.space_group_name_H-M   'P 1'
#
loop_
_entity.id
_entity.type
_entity.pdbx_description
1 polymer ?
#
loop_
_entity_poly.entity_id
_entity_poly.type
_entity_poly.pdbx_seq_one_letter_code
_entity_poly.pdbx_strand_id
1 'polypeptide(L)'
;ERTLDIATGDMRVEEKDRFKHLMFVGDFENNENEGKTMTQTYGPRFQLFVIGAGQVSMYLAQFAQALDYQVLVCDPREAMIEQWPIEGVQLINDMPDDAVRAHANDHFSAIIALTHDPRIDDMGLMEALKTDAFFVGAMGSTRTSEKRRERLELLDLTKEQISRLHGPVGLPIGSKTPAEIAIAILGQLTGLRSAKKEEVKSADFRAAAVR
;
A
#
# COMPACT_ATOMS: atom_id res chain seq x y z
N GLU A 1 -4.01 2.68 -18.25
CA GLU A 1 -4.88 3.87 -18.35
C GLU A 1 -5.51 3.95 -19.74
N ARG A 2 -6.79 4.23 -19.80
CA ARG A 2 -7.54 4.44 -21.04
C ARG A 2 -8.01 5.89 -21.07
N THR A 3 -7.63 6.60 -22.12
CA THR A 3 -8.11 7.98 -22.37
C THR A 3 -9.03 7.97 -23.58
N LEU A 4 -10.24 8.47 -23.42
CA LEU A 4 -11.22 8.64 -24.48
C LEU A 4 -11.44 10.13 -24.72
N ASP A 5 -11.22 10.59 -25.95
CA ASP A 5 -11.68 11.89 -26.39
C ASP A 5 -13.17 11.79 -26.71
N ILE A 6 -13.99 12.51 -25.96
CA ILE A 6 -15.47 12.42 -26.08
C ILE A 6 -15.96 13.10 -27.36
N ALA A 7 -15.23 14.08 -27.87
CA ALA A 7 -15.63 14.83 -29.06
C ALA A 7 -15.34 14.04 -30.36
N THR A 8 -14.17 13.37 -30.41
CA THR A 8 -13.75 12.63 -31.62
C THR A 8 -14.05 11.12 -31.52
N GLY A 9 -14.25 10.59 -30.34
CA GLY A 9 -14.36 9.16 -30.08
C GLY A 9 -13.00 8.43 -30.11
N ASP A 10 -11.91 9.16 -30.27
CA ASP A 10 -10.57 8.59 -30.29
C ASP A 10 -10.21 8.00 -28.93
N MET A 11 -9.65 6.82 -28.93
CA MET A 11 -9.29 6.10 -27.74
C MET A 11 -7.80 5.75 -27.73
N ARG A 12 -7.13 6.06 -26.62
CA ARG A 12 -5.76 5.63 -26.35
C ARG A 12 -5.72 4.72 -25.12
N VAL A 13 -4.90 3.68 -25.19
CA VAL A 13 -4.63 2.80 -24.04
C VAL A 13 -3.12 2.83 -23.82
N GLU A 14 -2.73 3.21 -22.62
CA GLU A 14 -1.33 3.27 -22.20
C GLU A 14 -1.13 2.39 -20.96
N GLU A 15 -0.04 1.66 -20.93
CA GLU A 15 0.41 0.96 -19.75
C GLU A 15 1.09 1.98 -18.82
N LYS A 16 0.72 1.99 -17.54
CA LYS A 16 1.33 2.85 -16.53
C LYS A 16 1.66 2.03 -15.29
N ASP A 17 2.81 2.26 -14.75
CA ASP A 17 3.34 1.54 -13.58
C ASP A 17 2.51 1.77 -12.30
N ARG A 18 1.72 2.85 -12.26
CA ARG A 18 0.90 3.20 -11.10
C ARG A 18 -0.42 3.85 -11.49
N PHE A 19 -1.49 3.34 -10.91
CA PHE A 19 -2.84 3.84 -11.12
C PHE A 19 -3.16 4.97 -10.15
N LYS A 20 -3.14 6.19 -10.64
CA LYS A 20 -3.88 7.28 -10.01
C LYS A 20 -5.35 7.05 -10.28
N HIS A 21 -6.21 7.39 -9.33
CA HIS A 21 -7.68 7.22 -9.34
C HIS A 21 -8.37 7.23 -10.70
N LEU A 22 -9.58 6.63 -10.76
CA LEU A 22 -10.62 7.02 -11.69
C LEU A 22 -10.82 8.55 -11.59
N MET A 23 -10.18 9.29 -12.45
CA MET A 23 -10.43 10.71 -12.60
C MET A 23 -11.29 10.89 -13.85
N PHE A 24 -12.51 11.36 -13.63
CA PHE A 24 -13.19 12.11 -14.67
C PHE A 24 -12.53 13.49 -14.70
N VAL A 25 -11.62 13.69 -15.61
CA VAL A 25 -11.18 15.03 -15.94
C VAL A 25 -12.11 15.54 -17.02
N GLY A 26 -13.26 16.01 -16.60
CA GLY A 26 -14.15 16.81 -17.42
C GLY A 26 -14.18 18.20 -16.82
N ASP A 27 -13.76 19.18 -17.57
CA ASP A 27 -14.04 20.58 -17.26
C ASP A 27 -15.52 20.82 -17.59
N PHE A 28 -16.38 20.73 -16.60
CA PHE A 28 -17.83 20.90 -16.76
C PHE A 28 -18.25 22.37 -16.71
N GLU A 29 -17.31 23.29 -16.50
CA GLU A 29 -17.65 24.72 -16.32
C GLU A 29 -17.69 25.55 -17.63
N ASN A 30 -17.10 25.08 -18.72
CA ASN A 30 -17.14 25.77 -19.97
C ASN A 30 -17.95 24.99 -21.02
N ASN A 31 -19.06 25.54 -21.40
CA ASN A 31 -20.00 25.02 -22.40
C ASN A 31 -19.42 25.08 -23.84
N GLU A 32 -18.14 25.15 -24.01
CA GLU A 32 -17.44 25.12 -25.29
C GLU A 32 -16.80 23.74 -25.50
N ASN A 33 -17.13 23.15 -26.64
CA ASN A 33 -16.84 21.77 -27.05
C ASN A 33 -15.36 21.43 -27.28
N GLU A 34 -14.42 22.10 -26.67
CA GLU A 34 -13.00 21.84 -26.82
C GLU A 34 -12.48 20.97 -25.67
N GLY A 35 -12.03 19.74 -26.02
CA GLY A 35 -11.12 18.96 -25.22
C GLY A 35 -11.72 18.18 -24.07
N LYS A 36 -12.88 17.55 -24.22
CA LYS A 36 -13.40 16.63 -23.19
C LYS A 36 -12.77 15.26 -23.34
N THR A 37 -11.84 14.94 -22.46
CA THR A 37 -11.27 13.61 -22.36
C THR A 37 -11.78 12.90 -21.11
N MET A 38 -12.19 11.64 -21.27
CA MET A 38 -12.49 10.74 -20.16
C MET A 38 -11.30 9.80 -19.96
N THR A 39 -10.66 9.89 -18.81
CA THR A 39 -9.58 8.96 -18.44
C THR A 39 -10.11 7.91 -17.49
N GLN A 40 -9.95 6.66 -17.85
CA GLN A 40 -10.36 5.51 -17.07
C GLN A 40 -9.15 4.62 -16.81
N THR A 41 -8.89 4.32 -15.54
CA THR A 41 -7.78 3.47 -15.12
C THR A 41 -8.30 2.08 -14.78
N TYR A 42 -7.67 1.06 -15.30
CA TYR A 42 -7.97 -0.35 -15.01
C TYR A 42 -6.75 -0.94 -14.29
N GLY A 43 -6.99 -1.68 -13.22
CA GLY A 43 -5.95 -2.35 -12.44
C GLY A 43 -6.19 -2.24 -10.94
N PRO A 44 -5.31 -2.85 -10.13
CA PRO A 44 -5.42 -2.79 -8.67
C PRO A 44 -5.27 -1.34 -8.18
N ARG A 45 -6.20 -0.90 -7.33
CA ARG A 45 -6.21 0.47 -6.78
C ARG A 45 -5.29 0.62 -5.58
N PHE A 46 -5.00 -0.48 -4.90
CA PHE A 46 -4.19 -0.51 -3.69
C PHE A 46 -2.97 -1.36 -3.91
N GLN A 47 -1.89 -0.93 -3.30
CA GLN A 47 -0.63 -1.64 -3.29
C GLN A 47 -0.36 -2.17 -1.90
N LEU A 48 0.15 -3.38 -1.81
CA LEU A 48 0.70 -3.97 -0.61
C LEU A 48 2.21 -4.14 -0.79
N PHE A 49 2.98 -3.36 -0.06
CA PHE A 49 4.43 -3.46 0.00
C PHE A 49 4.84 -4.25 1.24
N VAL A 50 5.48 -5.38 1.04
CA VAL A 50 5.88 -6.29 2.12
C VAL A 50 7.40 -6.28 2.25
N ILE A 51 7.89 -6.00 3.44
CA ILE A 51 9.31 -6.11 3.80
C ILE A 51 9.52 -7.50 4.40
N GLY A 52 10.27 -8.33 3.71
CA GLY A 52 10.59 -9.70 4.08
C GLY A 52 9.85 -10.76 3.26
N ALA A 53 10.59 -11.68 2.65
CA ALA A 53 10.09 -12.77 1.81
C ALA A 53 9.93 -14.10 2.61
N GLY A 54 9.31 -14.03 3.79
CA GLY A 54 9.07 -15.17 4.66
C GLY A 54 7.73 -15.87 4.44
N GLN A 55 7.43 -16.89 5.25
CA GLN A 55 6.21 -17.69 5.13
C GLN A 55 4.91 -16.87 5.29
N VAL A 56 4.87 -15.93 6.25
CA VAL A 56 3.71 -15.05 6.43
C VAL A 56 3.48 -14.22 5.18
N SER A 57 4.56 -13.71 4.58
CA SER A 57 4.52 -12.90 3.36
C SER A 57 3.99 -13.69 2.16
N MET A 58 4.28 -14.97 2.05
CA MET A 58 3.75 -15.84 0.99
C MET A 58 2.22 -15.95 1.05
N TYR A 59 1.66 -16.29 2.24
CA TYR A 59 0.20 -16.32 2.41
C TYR A 59 -0.43 -14.94 2.24
N LEU A 60 0.22 -13.92 2.78
CA LEU A 60 -0.26 -12.55 2.67
C LEU A 60 -0.34 -12.10 1.21
N ALA A 61 0.67 -12.42 0.40
CA ALA A 61 0.70 -12.11 -1.03
C ALA A 61 -0.44 -12.81 -1.78
N GLN A 62 -0.62 -14.13 -1.59
CA GLN A 62 -1.70 -14.89 -2.23
C GLN A 62 -3.08 -14.33 -1.92
N PHE A 63 -3.35 -14.05 -0.65
CA PHE A 63 -4.66 -13.54 -0.23
C PHE A 63 -4.87 -12.09 -0.66
N ALA A 64 -3.81 -11.26 -0.66
CA ALA A 64 -3.89 -9.87 -1.11
C ALA A 64 -4.16 -9.77 -2.62
N GLN A 65 -3.57 -10.64 -3.44
CA GLN A 65 -3.88 -10.71 -4.87
C GLN A 65 -5.37 -11.02 -5.12
N ALA A 66 -5.95 -11.95 -4.36
CA ALA A 66 -7.38 -12.26 -4.43
C ALA A 66 -8.29 -11.08 -3.99
N LEU A 67 -7.73 -10.09 -3.28
CA LEU A 67 -8.39 -8.85 -2.87
C LEU A 67 -8.03 -7.65 -3.75
N ASP A 68 -7.51 -7.89 -4.94
CA ASP A 68 -7.11 -6.87 -5.93
C ASP A 68 -6.03 -5.89 -5.43
N TYR A 69 -5.06 -6.39 -4.63
CA TYR A 69 -3.85 -5.62 -4.35
C TYR A 69 -2.77 -5.91 -5.40
N GLN A 70 -2.08 -4.88 -5.83
CA GLN A 70 -0.75 -5.04 -6.41
C GLN A 70 0.21 -5.37 -5.27
N VAL A 71 0.91 -6.50 -5.37
CA VAL A 71 1.80 -6.95 -4.29
C VAL A 71 3.25 -6.80 -4.71
N LEU A 72 4.02 -6.11 -3.86
CA LEU A 72 5.48 -6.00 -3.97
C LEU A 72 6.09 -6.63 -2.71
N VAL A 73 7.14 -7.41 -2.90
CA VAL A 73 7.89 -8.02 -1.80
C VAL A 73 9.35 -7.65 -1.92
N CYS A 74 9.86 -7.00 -0.89
CA CYS A 74 11.24 -6.58 -0.78
C CYS A 74 11.97 -7.41 0.29
N ASP A 75 13.12 -7.97 -0.09
CA ASP A 75 14.02 -8.60 0.87
C ASP A 75 15.47 -8.42 0.41
N PRO A 76 16.37 -7.86 1.25
CA PRO A 76 17.78 -7.68 0.87
C PRO A 76 18.55 -9.00 0.78
N ARG A 77 17.99 -10.09 1.29
CA ARG A 77 18.60 -11.42 1.24
C ARG A 77 18.21 -12.12 -0.08
N GLU A 78 19.13 -12.15 -1.03
CA GLU A 78 18.94 -12.72 -2.36
C GLU A 78 18.32 -14.13 -2.33
N ALA A 79 18.82 -15.02 -1.46
CA ALA A 79 18.31 -16.38 -1.31
C ALA A 79 16.81 -16.45 -0.95
N MET A 80 16.25 -15.43 -0.30
CA MET A 80 14.82 -15.35 0.01
C MET A 80 13.99 -14.96 -1.21
N ILE A 81 14.54 -14.12 -2.06
CA ILE A 81 13.92 -13.69 -3.33
C ILE A 81 13.96 -14.82 -4.35
N GLU A 82 15.11 -15.51 -4.51
CA GLU A 82 15.25 -16.63 -5.45
C GLU A 82 14.31 -17.81 -5.13
N GLN A 83 14.02 -18.04 -3.85
CA GLN A 83 13.15 -19.12 -3.40
C GLN A 83 11.66 -18.73 -3.33
N TRP A 84 11.29 -17.54 -3.79
CA TRP A 84 9.93 -17.05 -3.70
C TRP A 84 8.99 -17.82 -4.67
N PRO A 85 7.92 -18.49 -4.15
CA PRO A 85 7.13 -19.40 -4.97
C PRO A 85 5.85 -18.78 -5.54
N ILE A 86 5.49 -17.54 -5.16
CA ILE A 86 4.18 -16.96 -5.52
C ILE A 86 4.32 -16.11 -6.78
N GLU A 87 3.60 -16.47 -7.82
CA GLU A 87 3.57 -15.74 -9.09
C GLU A 87 2.76 -14.44 -8.99
N GLY A 88 2.97 -13.52 -9.93
CA GLY A 88 2.23 -12.25 -10.01
C GLY A 88 2.60 -11.24 -8.93
N VAL A 89 3.74 -11.43 -8.26
CA VAL A 89 4.31 -10.53 -7.25
C VAL A 89 5.54 -9.86 -7.85
N GLN A 90 5.67 -8.57 -7.67
CA GLN A 90 6.91 -7.86 -8.01
C GLN A 90 7.92 -8.09 -6.88
N LEU A 91 9.03 -8.74 -7.21
CA LEU A 91 10.12 -9.00 -6.27
C LEU A 91 11.19 -7.92 -6.38
N ILE A 92 11.66 -7.46 -5.22
CA ILE A 92 12.67 -6.40 -5.10
C ILE A 92 13.79 -6.91 -4.20
N ASN A 93 14.97 -7.12 -4.77
CA ASN A 93 16.16 -7.47 -4.02
C ASN A 93 16.98 -6.21 -3.75
N ASP A 94 16.58 -5.46 -2.74
CA ASP A 94 17.20 -4.18 -2.37
C ASP A 94 17.04 -3.91 -0.88
N MET A 95 17.68 -2.85 -0.40
CA MET A 95 17.49 -2.38 0.97
C MET A 95 16.07 -1.80 1.14
N PRO A 96 15.39 -2.12 2.25
CA PRO A 96 13.96 -1.82 2.38
C PRO A 96 13.64 -0.32 2.43
N ASP A 97 14.54 0.53 2.91
CA ASP A 97 14.36 2.00 2.93
C ASP A 97 14.39 2.59 1.53
N ASP A 98 15.33 2.19 0.68
CA ASP A 98 15.41 2.62 -0.71
C ASP A 98 14.22 2.08 -1.53
N ALA A 99 13.87 0.82 -1.34
CA ALA A 99 12.74 0.20 -2.00
C ALA A 99 11.39 0.85 -1.60
N VAL A 100 11.17 1.18 -0.33
CA VAL A 100 9.98 1.89 0.16
C VAL A 100 9.90 3.27 -0.48
N ARG A 101 11.00 4.02 -0.49
CA ARG A 101 11.06 5.36 -1.09
C ARG A 101 10.72 5.35 -2.57
N ALA A 102 11.22 4.36 -3.29
CA ALA A 102 11.03 4.23 -4.73
C ALA A 102 9.61 3.77 -5.10
N HIS A 103 9.00 2.88 -4.30
CA HIS A 103 7.82 2.14 -4.73
C HIS A 103 6.57 2.32 -3.87
N ALA A 104 6.66 2.88 -2.65
CA ALA A 104 5.54 2.88 -1.71
C ALA A 104 5.23 4.24 -1.09
N ASN A 105 5.62 5.34 -1.74
CA ASN A 105 5.36 6.69 -1.26
C ASN A 105 4.09 7.28 -1.90
N ASP A 106 2.92 6.74 -1.52
CA ASP A 106 1.62 7.25 -1.95
C ASP A 106 0.48 6.81 -1.03
N HIS A 107 -0.67 7.48 -1.17
CA HIS A 107 -1.85 7.28 -0.32
C HIS A 107 -2.59 5.94 -0.51
N PHE A 108 -2.18 5.08 -1.44
CA PHE A 108 -2.80 3.78 -1.73
C PHE A 108 -1.89 2.62 -1.37
N SER A 109 -0.69 2.90 -0.89
CA SER A 109 0.25 1.90 -0.42
C SER A 109 0.00 1.56 1.04
N ALA A 110 -0.03 0.24 1.33
CA ALA A 110 0.11 -0.33 2.65
C ALA A 110 1.49 -0.96 2.77
N ILE A 111 2.25 -0.64 3.80
CA ILE A 111 3.62 -1.14 4.01
C ILE A 111 3.64 -2.00 5.26
N ILE A 112 4.16 -3.24 5.16
CA ILE A 112 4.16 -4.19 6.27
C ILE A 112 5.52 -4.85 6.41
N ALA A 113 6.12 -4.75 7.60
CA ALA A 113 7.39 -5.38 7.95
C ALA A 113 7.18 -6.75 8.63
N LEU A 114 7.75 -7.80 8.02
CA LEU A 114 7.54 -9.20 8.38
C LEU A 114 8.85 -10.03 8.45
N THR A 115 10.03 -9.41 8.50
CA THR A 115 11.30 -10.18 8.44
C THR A 115 11.66 -10.88 9.73
N HIS A 116 11.16 -10.43 10.87
CA HIS A 116 11.64 -10.77 12.22
C HIS A 116 13.07 -10.27 12.55
N ASP A 117 13.79 -9.68 11.60
CA ASP A 117 15.07 -9.02 11.88
C ASP A 117 14.83 -7.52 12.13
N PRO A 118 15.03 -7.05 13.37
CA PRO A 118 14.78 -5.65 13.70
C PRO A 118 15.60 -4.66 12.86
N ARG A 119 16.76 -5.06 12.36
CA ARG A 119 17.61 -4.16 11.56
C ARG A 119 17.01 -3.90 10.20
N ILE A 120 16.47 -4.95 9.56
CA ILE A 120 15.80 -4.86 8.26
C ILE A 120 14.44 -4.18 8.43
N ASP A 121 13.64 -4.64 9.40
CA ASP A 121 12.30 -4.09 9.66
C ASP A 121 12.35 -2.61 10.02
N ASP A 122 13.19 -2.22 10.98
CA ASP A 122 13.25 -0.85 11.49
C ASP A 122 13.79 0.13 10.42
N MET A 123 14.72 -0.31 9.55
CA MET A 123 15.20 0.49 8.41
C MET A 123 14.07 0.84 7.43
N GLY A 124 13.31 -0.16 7.00
CA GLY A 124 12.18 0.09 6.11
C GLY A 124 11.04 0.85 6.77
N LEU A 125 10.76 0.60 8.07
CA LEU A 125 9.73 1.31 8.81
C LEU A 125 10.08 2.79 9.04
N MET A 126 11.36 3.11 9.26
CA MET A 126 11.84 4.48 9.39
C MET A 126 11.49 5.30 8.14
N GLU A 127 11.66 4.74 6.97
CA GLU A 127 11.27 5.40 5.73
C GLU A 127 9.75 5.36 5.51
N ALA A 128 9.11 4.20 5.74
CA ALA A 128 7.67 4.03 5.58
C ALA A 128 6.83 5.03 6.38
N LEU A 129 7.25 5.36 7.61
CA LEU A 129 6.56 6.31 8.47
C LEU A 129 6.68 7.78 8.02
N LYS A 130 7.58 8.07 7.08
CA LYS A 130 7.73 9.39 6.43
C LYS A 130 6.90 9.50 5.16
N THR A 131 6.46 8.39 4.58
CA THR A 131 5.67 8.34 3.35
C THR A 131 4.20 8.72 3.57
N ASP A 132 3.49 8.92 2.48
CA ASP A 132 2.03 9.11 2.46
C ASP A 132 1.24 7.80 2.51
N ALA A 133 1.88 6.65 2.72
CA ALA A 133 1.22 5.36 2.81
C ALA A 133 0.03 5.39 3.78
N PHE A 134 -1.12 4.82 3.37
CA PHE A 134 -2.32 4.84 4.20
C PHE A 134 -2.22 3.90 5.40
N PHE A 135 -1.29 2.95 5.36
CA PHE A 135 -1.07 1.98 6.42
C PHE A 135 0.41 1.61 6.53
N VAL A 136 0.92 1.62 7.75
CA VAL A 136 2.26 1.11 8.08
C VAL A 136 2.13 0.15 9.24
N GLY A 137 2.52 -1.11 9.05
CA GLY A 137 2.38 -2.15 10.06
C GLY A 137 3.64 -2.98 10.25
N ALA A 138 3.76 -3.58 11.44
CA ALA A 138 4.88 -4.45 11.74
C ALA A 138 4.46 -5.64 12.58
N MET A 139 4.97 -6.81 12.21
CA MET A 139 4.75 -8.03 12.98
C MET A 139 5.57 -8.02 14.28
N GLY A 140 5.00 -8.61 15.32
CA GLY A 140 5.65 -8.77 16.61
C GLY A 140 4.66 -8.94 17.75
N SER A 141 5.15 -9.16 18.95
CA SER A 141 4.37 -9.09 20.18
C SER A 141 4.19 -7.63 20.62
N THR A 142 3.30 -7.38 21.56
CA THR A 142 3.15 -6.05 22.20
C THR A 142 4.49 -5.54 22.72
N ARG A 143 5.22 -6.38 23.44
CA ARG A 143 6.56 -6.05 23.97
C ARG A 143 7.57 -5.73 22.85
N THR A 144 7.53 -6.47 21.74
CA THR A 144 8.41 -6.21 20.59
C THR A 144 8.06 -4.89 19.92
N SER A 145 6.77 -4.56 19.83
CA SER A 145 6.27 -3.33 19.24
C SER A 145 6.62 -2.10 20.09
N GLU A 146 6.56 -2.21 21.41
CA GLU A 146 7.00 -1.15 22.34
C GLU A 146 8.50 -0.85 22.15
N LYS A 147 9.35 -1.88 22.22
CA LYS A 147 10.79 -1.72 21.96
C LYS A 147 11.11 -1.18 20.57
N ARG A 148 10.30 -1.51 19.57
CA ARG A 148 10.46 -0.97 18.22
C ARG A 148 10.17 0.52 18.20
N ARG A 149 9.10 0.99 18.87
CA ARG A 149 8.82 2.43 18.98
C ARG A 149 9.94 3.19 19.67
N GLU A 150 10.48 2.65 20.76
CA GLU A 150 11.64 3.24 21.45
C GLU A 150 12.85 3.39 20.51
N ARG A 151 13.16 2.37 19.69
CA ARG A 151 14.25 2.46 18.72
C ARG A 151 13.97 3.47 17.62
N LEU A 152 12.73 3.53 17.12
CA LEU A 152 12.33 4.48 16.08
C LEU A 152 12.38 5.93 16.57
N GLU A 153 12.12 6.20 17.86
CA GLU A 153 12.32 7.52 18.47
C GLU A 153 13.79 7.96 18.43
N LEU A 154 14.74 7.01 18.54
CA LEU A 154 16.16 7.28 18.44
C LEU A 154 16.65 7.55 17.00
N LEU A 155 15.80 7.30 15.99
CA LEU A 155 16.09 7.47 14.57
C LEU A 155 15.43 8.73 13.98
N ASP A 156 15.27 9.79 14.78
CA ASP A 156 14.76 11.12 14.39
C ASP A 156 13.32 11.11 13.81
N LEU A 157 12.50 10.11 14.17
CA LEU A 157 11.08 10.12 13.85
C LEU A 157 10.28 10.88 14.90
N THR A 158 9.31 11.67 14.45
CA THR A 158 8.42 12.38 15.38
C THR A 158 7.41 11.42 16.01
N LYS A 159 6.84 11.80 17.16
CA LYS A 159 5.79 11.01 17.81
C LYS A 159 4.57 10.81 16.92
N GLU A 160 4.23 11.81 16.11
CA GLU A 160 3.13 11.73 15.14
C GLU A 160 3.41 10.66 14.09
N GLN A 161 4.63 10.62 13.54
CA GLN A 161 5.04 9.58 12.59
C GLN A 161 4.97 8.20 13.23
N ILE A 162 5.52 8.03 14.43
CA ILE A 162 5.54 6.76 15.15
C ILE A 162 4.12 6.30 15.53
N SER A 163 3.19 7.23 15.80
CA SER A 163 1.79 6.91 16.11
C SER A 163 1.05 6.23 14.94
N ARG A 164 1.52 6.41 13.71
CA ARG A 164 0.99 5.74 12.51
C ARG A 164 1.34 4.25 12.43
N LEU A 165 2.31 3.79 13.26
CA LEU A 165 2.74 2.40 13.26
C LEU A 165 1.71 1.48 13.94
N HIS A 166 1.13 0.58 13.18
CA HIS A 166 0.33 -0.53 13.67
C HIS A 166 1.23 -1.70 14.09
N GLY A 167 1.44 -1.83 15.36
CA GLY A 167 2.27 -2.89 15.95
C GLY A 167 1.75 -3.31 17.32
N PRO A 168 1.40 -4.57 17.51
CA PRO A 168 1.35 -5.67 16.54
C PRO A 168 0.40 -5.43 15.38
N VAL A 169 0.81 -5.83 14.15
CA VAL A 169 -0.08 -5.75 12.98
C VAL A 169 -1.07 -6.91 12.98
N GLY A 170 -2.29 -6.64 12.49
CA GLY A 170 -3.38 -7.59 12.37
C GLY A 170 -4.44 -7.45 13.46
N LEU A 171 -5.64 -7.96 13.16
CA LEU A 171 -6.74 -8.02 14.12
C LEU A 171 -6.44 -9.05 15.22
N PRO A 172 -6.86 -8.82 16.47
CA PRO A 172 -6.61 -9.72 17.60
C PRO A 172 -7.57 -10.94 17.58
N ILE A 173 -7.48 -11.76 16.54
CA ILE A 173 -8.33 -12.96 16.32
C ILE A 173 -7.73 -14.25 16.89
N GLY A 174 -6.60 -14.16 17.61
CA GLY A 174 -5.93 -15.33 18.18
C GLY A 174 -5.07 -16.11 17.18
N SER A 175 -4.66 -15.47 16.06
CA SER A 175 -3.84 -16.08 15.00
C SER A 175 -2.49 -16.59 15.54
N LYS A 176 -2.10 -17.80 15.10
CA LYS A 176 -0.85 -18.47 15.49
C LYS A 176 -0.04 -18.97 14.30
N THR A 177 -0.72 -19.43 13.25
CA THR A 177 -0.06 -19.93 12.04
C THR A 177 0.22 -18.79 11.05
N PRO A 178 1.19 -18.95 10.13
CA PRO A 178 1.47 -17.95 9.10
C PRO A 178 0.23 -17.53 8.29
N ALA A 179 -0.63 -18.48 7.93
CA ALA A 179 -1.86 -18.20 7.18
C ALA A 179 -2.86 -17.40 8.02
N GLU A 180 -3.06 -17.75 9.30
CA GLU A 180 -3.94 -17.01 10.21
C GLU A 180 -3.46 -15.58 10.45
N ILE A 181 -2.13 -15.40 10.57
CA ILE A 181 -1.51 -14.07 10.72
C ILE A 181 -1.80 -13.24 9.45
N ALA A 182 -1.64 -13.82 8.27
CA ALA A 182 -1.94 -13.16 7.01
C ALA A 182 -3.42 -12.74 6.92
N ILE A 183 -4.36 -13.59 7.36
CA ILE A 183 -5.80 -13.26 7.44
C ILE A 183 -6.04 -12.11 8.43
N ALA A 184 -5.41 -12.15 9.61
CA ALA A 184 -5.55 -11.09 10.61
C ALA A 184 -5.09 -9.72 10.06
N ILE A 185 -3.97 -9.70 9.34
CA ILE A 185 -3.42 -8.51 8.68
C ILE A 185 -4.39 -7.99 7.61
N LEU A 186 -4.85 -8.86 6.71
CA LEU A 186 -5.76 -8.47 5.64
C LEU A 186 -7.15 -8.05 6.14
N GLY A 187 -7.63 -8.64 7.23
CA GLY A 187 -8.84 -8.18 7.90
C GLY A 187 -8.72 -6.73 8.37
N GLN A 188 -7.61 -6.37 9.01
CA GLN A 188 -7.32 -5.01 9.44
C GLN A 188 -7.22 -4.05 8.24
N LEU A 189 -6.45 -4.42 7.20
CA LEU A 189 -6.31 -3.62 5.97
C LEU A 189 -7.65 -3.40 5.27
N THR A 190 -8.49 -4.43 5.19
CA THR A 190 -9.79 -4.35 4.53
C THR A 190 -10.71 -3.36 5.24
N GLY A 191 -10.74 -3.37 6.58
CA GLY A 191 -11.51 -2.42 7.38
C GLY A 191 -11.07 -0.98 7.13
N LEU A 192 -9.77 -0.71 7.20
CA LEU A 192 -9.21 0.63 6.98
C LEU A 192 -9.39 1.13 5.53
N ARG A 193 -9.21 0.25 4.54
CA ARG A 193 -9.46 0.56 3.14
C ARG A 193 -10.91 0.98 2.88
N SER A 194 -11.85 0.34 3.54
CA SER A 194 -13.28 0.66 3.42
C SER A 194 -13.61 2.02 4.02
N ALA A 195 -13.08 2.34 5.18
CA ALA A 195 -13.22 3.64 5.81
C ALA A 195 -12.66 4.78 4.92
N LYS A 196 -11.48 4.58 4.34
CA LYS A 196 -10.88 5.56 3.43
C LYS A 196 -11.70 5.79 2.15
N LYS A 197 -12.35 4.75 1.61
CA LYS A 197 -13.26 4.91 0.46
C LYS A 197 -14.47 5.78 0.77
N GLU A 198 -15.00 5.69 1.98
CA GLU A 198 -16.12 6.50 2.43
C GLU A 198 -15.72 7.97 2.65
N GLU A 199 -14.53 8.23 3.17
CA GLU A 199 -13.99 9.58 3.31
C GLU A 199 -13.82 10.28 1.96
N VAL A 200 -13.23 9.58 0.98
CA VAL A 200 -13.05 10.12 -0.39
C VAL A 200 -14.40 10.41 -1.03
N LYS A 201 -15.38 9.49 -0.96
CA LYS A 201 -16.73 9.71 -1.50
C LYS A 201 -17.41 10.90 -0.84
N SER A 202 -17.27 11.07 0.46
CA SER A 202 -17.88 12.18 1.21
C SER A 202 -17.22 13.53 0.89
N ALA A 203 -15.92 13.55 0.62
CA ALA A 203 -15.18 14.74 0.20
C ALA A 203 -15.61 15.17 -1.22
N ASP A 204 -15.70 14.22 -2.17
CA ASP A 204 -16.14 14.48 -3.52
C ASP A 204 -17.59 14.99 -3.56
N PHE A 205 -18.48 14.42 -2.72
CA PHE A 205 -19.87 14.87 -2.61
C PHE A 205 -19.99 16.29 -2.02
N ARG A 206 -19.14 16.61 -1.03
CA ARG A 206 -19.11 17.98 -0.45
C ARG A 206 -18.56 19.00 -1.45
N ALA A 207 -17.54 18.66 -2.22
CA ALA A 207 -16.98 19.51 -3.26
C ALA A 207 -17.99 19.78 -4.38
N ALA A 208 -18.84 18.79 -4.71
CA ALA A 208 -19.91 18.95 -5.70
C ALA A 208 -21.13 19.73 -5.19
N ALA A 209 -21.36 19.76 -3.88
CA ALA A 209 -22.50 20.44 -3.25
C ALA A 209 -22.24 21.93 -2.93
N VAL A 210 -21.00 22.42 -3.09
CA VAL A 210 -20.61 23.82 -2.85
C VAL A 210 -20.54 24.63 -4.16
N ARG A 211 -20.91 24.02 -5.29
CA ARG A 211 -21.06 24.65 -6.61
C ARG A 211 -22.54 24.75 -7.00
#